data_5691850d69e4a89048a6c3008e496bbb
#
_entry.id   5691850d69e4a89048a6c3008e496bbb
#
_cell.length_a   1.000
_cell.length_b   1.000
_cell.length_c   1.000
_cell.angle_alpha   90.00
_cell.angle_beta   90.00
_cell.angle_gamma   90.00
#
_symmetry.space_group_name_H-M   'P 1'
#
loop_
_entity.id
_entity.type
_entity.pdbx_description
1 polymer ?
#
loop_
_entity_poly.entity_id
_entity_poly.type
_entity_poly.pdbx_seq_one_letter_code
_entity_poly.pdbx_strand_id
1 'polypeptide(L)'
;MNAVSRSVDIPPPRRGRRELIEDTGVRLGLHIKSAEQAMMAAKTEALRGFGLTVAQYAAMLSLYYVPEQSSAQLARAAAVTPQTMATVIAKLEQKQLVTRRPSCDHAKVLIASLTPEGEALVLRADEVARRI
;
A
#
# COMPACT_ATOMS: atom_id res chain seq x y z
N MET A 1 -27.97 42.02 25.55
CA MET A 1 -28.06 40.61 25.17
C MET A 1 -26.74 39.94 25.60
N ASN A 2 -26.81 39.21 26.69
CA ASN A 2 -25.62 38.48 27.19
C ASN A 2 -25.54 37.14 26.47
N ALA A 3 -24.57 37.01 25.59
CA ALA A 3 -24.16 35.73 25.10
C ALA A 3 -23.58 34.91 26.27
N VAL A 4 -24.37 33.98 26.78
CA VAL A 4 -23.89 32.99 27.75
C VAL A 4 -22.87 32.12 27.00
N SER A 5 -21.61 32.45 27.17
CA SER A 5 -20.53 31.55 26.81
C SER A 5 -20.72 30.29 27.67
N ARG A 6 -21.32 29.27 27.11
CA ARG A 6 -21.25 27.92 27.69
C ARG A 6 -19.81 27.44 27.57
N SER A 7 -19.06 27.64 28.61
CA SER A 7 -17.81 26.92 28.75
C SER A 7 -18.15 25.44 28.69
N VAL A 8 -17.68 24.76 27.65
CA VAL A 8 -17.74 23.30 27.59
C VAL A 8 -16.87 22.82 28.73
N ASP A 9 -17.51 22.37 29.81
CA ASP A 9 -16.80 21.78 30.94
C ASP A 9 -16.26 20.42 30.49
N ILE A 10 -15.01 20.45 30.00
CA ILE A 10 -14.31 19.23 29.63
C ILE A 10 -13.82 18.60 30.95
N PRO A 11 -14.43 17.49 31.37
CA PRO A 11 -13.98 16.86 32.60
C PRO A 11 -12.50 16.48 32.48
N PRO A 12 -11.75 16.62 33.57
CA PRO A 12 -10.35 16.23 33.57
C PRO A 12 -10.21 14.75 33.20
N PRO A 13 -9.13 14.34 32.55
CA PRO A 13 -8.89 12.94 32.19
C PRO A 13 -8.90 12.08 33.47
N ARG A 14 -9.96 11.30 33.64
CA ARG A 14 -10.20 10.50 34.84
C ARG A 14 -9.47 9.16 34.80
N ARG A 15 -8.84 8.84 33.66
CA ARG A 15 -8.20 7.54 33.46
C ARG A 15 -6.73 7.72 33.17
N GLY A 16 -5.93 6.89 33.81
CA GLY A 16 -4.49 6.88 33.65
C GLY A 16 -4.04 6.04 32.44
N ARG A 17 -2.73 5.97 32.24
CA ARG A 17 -2.13 5.18 31.16
C ARG A 17 -2.52 3.70 31.22
N ARG A 18 -2.69 3.16 32.43
CA ARG A 18 -3.06 1.76 32.62
C ARG A 18 -4.46 1.47 32.05
N GLU A 19 -5.44 2.31 32.40
CA GLU A 19 -6.81 2.16 31.93
C GLU A 19 -6.89 2.36 30.41
N LEU A 20 -6.07 3.25 29.84
CA LEU A 20 -5.96 3.41 28.40
C LEU A 20 -5.49 2.12 27.75
N ILE A 21 -4.47 1.46 28.30
CA ILE A 21 -3.96 0.20 27.77
C ILE A 21 -5.02 -0.90 27.86
N GLU A 22 -5.73 -0.99 28.99
CA GLU A 22 -6.80 -1.97 29.18
C GLU A 22 -7.98 -1.72 28.22
N ASP A 23 -8.42 -0.47 28.06
CA ASP A 23 -9.50 -0.10 27.16
C ASP A 23 -9.13 -0.32 25.67
N THR A 24 -7.93 0.03 25.28
CA THR A 24 -7.44 -0.20 23.92
C THR A 24 -7.27 -1.68 23.59
N GLY A 25 -6.93 -2.49 24.59
CA GLY A 25 -6.77 -3.94 24.46
C GLY A 25 -8.05 -4.70 24.08
N VAL A 26 -9.23 -4.13 24.35
CA VAL A 26 -10.54 -4.74 24.01
C VAL A 26 -11.16 -4.20 22.73
N ARG A 27 -10.53 -3.22 22.08
CA ARG A 27 -11.05 -2.59 20.86
C ARG A 27 -10.64 -3.37 19.62
N LEU A 28 -11.59 -3.99 18.95
CA LEU A 28 -11.37 -4.78 17.74
C LEU A 28 -10.61 -4.00 16.65
N GLY A 29 -10.94 -2.71 16.43
CA GLY A 29 -10.25 -1.89 15.44
C GLY A 29 -8.75 -1.71 15.68
N LEU A 30 -8.34 -1.66 16.96
CA LEU A 30 -6.92 -1.58 17.32
C LEU A 30 -6.20 -2.92 17.11
N HIS A 31 -6.86 -4.03 17.36
CA HIS A 31 -6.31 -5.35 17.05
C HIS A 31 -6.11 -5.56 15.55
N ILE A 32 -7.10 -5.16 14.74
CA ILE A 32 -6.98 -5.21 13.28
C ILE A 32 -5.81 -4.35 12.80
N LYS A 33 -5.71 -3.11 13.28
CA LYS A 33 -4.60 -2.22 12.93
C LYS A 33 -3.24 -2.79 13.34
N SER A 34 -3.14 -3.34 14.54
CA SER A 34 -1.93 -3.99 15.04
C SER A 34 -1.52 -5.17 14.17
N ALA A 35 -2.49 -6.01 13.80
CA ALA A 35 -2.25 -7.15 12.91
C ALA A 35 -1.81 -6.71 11.52
N GLU A 36 -2.44 -5.67 10.95
CA GLU A 36 -2.05 -5.08 9.68
C GLU A 36 -0.61 -4.56 9.71
N GLN A 37 -0.24 -3.81 10.75
CA GLN A 37 1.11 -3.30 10.91
C GLN A 37 2.15 -4.42 11.01
N ALA A 38 1.86 -5.46 11.77
CA ALA A 38 2.73 -6.63 11.89
C ALA A 38 2.91 -7.35 10.55
N MET A 39 1.81 -7.55 9.82
CA MET A 39 1.84 -8.16 8.49
C MET A 39 2.65 -7.31 7.50
N MET A 40 2.44 -6.00 7.49
CA MET A 40 3.19 -5.08 6.61
C MET A 40 4.68 -5.07 6.94
N ALA A 41 5.05 -5.11 8.22
CA ALA A 41 6.44 -5.20 8.65
C ALA A 41 7.09 -6.52 8.17
N ALA A 42 6.39 -7.64 8.34
CA ALA A 42 6.85 -8.95 7.88
C ALA A 42 7.01 -9.00 6.35
N LYS A 43 6.06 -8.47 5.60
CA LYS A 43 6.15 -8.36 4.14
C LYS A 43 7.31 -7.48 3.70
N THR A 44 7.49 -6.33 4.35
CA THR A 44 8.59 -5.40 4.04
C THR A 44 9.94 -6.10 4.23
N GLU A 45 10.12 -6.83 5.32
CA GLU A 45 11.34 -7.58 5.57
C GLU A 45 11.57 -8.71 4.55
N ALA A 46 10.54 -9.48 4.25
CA ALA A 46 10.61 -10.57 3.28
C ALA A 46 10.94 -10.07 1.86
N LEU A 47 10.35 -8.94 1.45
CA LEU A 47 10.56 -8.38 0.12
C LEU A 47 11.89 -7.65 -0.03
N ARG A 48 12.53 -7.26 1.07
CA ARG A 48 13.84 -6.60 1.05
C ARG A 48 14.89 -7.44 0.32
N GLY A 49 14.88 -8.75 0.51
CA GLY A 49 15.79 -9.67 -0.18
C GLY A 49 15.64 -9.69 -1.70
N PHE A 50 14.50 -9.23 -2.22
CA PHE A 50 14.26 -9.10 -3.66
C PHE A 50 14.46 -7.68 -4.18
N GLY A 51 14.82 -6.73 -3.31
CA GLY A 51 14.96 -5.33 -3.66
C GLY A 51 13.62 -4.65 -3.97
N LEU A 52 12.52 -5.16 -3.46
CA LEU A 52 11.17 -4.66 -3.70
C LEU A 52 10.56 -4.05 -2.44
N THR A 53 9.85 -2.94 -2.62
CA THR A 53 8.91 -2.45 -1.62
C THR A 53 7.58 -3.20 -1.73
N VAL A 54 6.74 -3.12 -0.69
CA VAL A 54 5.39 -3.71 -0.72
C VAL A 54 4.56 -3.12 -1.88
N ALA A 55 4.66 -1.81 -2.12
CA ALA A 55 3.94 -1.15 -3.22
C ALA A 55 4.44 -1.62 -4.59
N GLN A 56 5.74 -1.78 -4.77
CA GLN A 56 6.33 -2.32 -6.00
C GLN A 56 5.88 -3.76 -6.25
N TYR A 57 5.95 -4.60 -5.24
CA TYR A 57 5.47 -5.98 -5.32
C TYR A 57 3.97 -6.04 -5.68
N ALA A 58 3.13 -5.25 -5.03
CA ALA A 58 1.69 -5.21 -5.31
C ALA A 58 1.39 -4.78 -6.75
N ALA A 59 2.09 -3.76 -7.26
CA ALA A 59 1.96 -3.32 -8.65
C ALA A 59 2.39 -4.41 -9.64
N MET A 60 3.52 -5.06 -9.39
CA MET A 60 4.03 -6.14 -10.25
C MET A 60 3.09 -7.34 -10.23
N LEU A 61 2.57 -7.73 -9.06
CA LEU A 61 1.63 -8.84 -8.94
C LEU A 61 0.32 -8.53 -9.67
N SER A 62 -0.17 -7.30 -9.59
CA SER A 62 -1.35 -6.86 -10.35
C SER A 62 -1.11 -6.97 -11.86
N LEU A 63 0.06 -6.56 -12.34
CA LEU A 63 0.44 -6.69 -13.76
C LEU A 63 0.63 -8.14 -14.21
N TYR A 64 1.02 -9.01 -13.31
CA TYR A 64 1.13 -10.44 -13.61
C TYR A 64 -0.24 -11.06 -13.90
N TYR A 65 -1.24 -10.74 -13.08
CA TYR A 65 -2.59 -11.27 -13.27
C TYR A 65 -3.39 -10.54 -14.35
N VAL A 66 -3.20 -9.23 -14.46
CA VAL A 66 -3.87 -8.39 -15.47
C VAL A 66 -2.80 -7.56 -16.18
N PRO A 67 -2.28 -8.05 -17.29
CA PRO A 67 -1.29 -7.32 -18.08
C PRO A 67 -1.83 -6.03 -18.67
N GLU A 68 -0.94 -5.13 -19.06
CA GLU A 68 -1.26 -3.94 -19.84
C GLU A 68 -2.21 -2.96 -19.12
N GLN A 69 -1.84 -2.55 -17.92
CA GLN A 69 -2.60 -1.57 -17.14
C GLN A 69 -1.93 -0.18 -17.16
N SER A 70 -2.76 0.87 -17.16
CA SER A 70 -2.31 2.23 -16.90
C SER A 70 -1.98 2.44 -15.42
N SER A 71 -1.18 3.46 -15.11
CA SER A 71 -0.91 3.84 -13.71
C SER A 71 -2.19 4.14 -12.94
N ALA A 72 -3.20 4.74 -13.59
CA ALA A 72 -4.49 5.02 -12.96
C ALA A 72 -5.25 3.73 -12.60
N GLN A 73 -5.24 2.72 -13.47
CA GLN A 73 -5.85 1.41 -13.19
C GLN A 73 -5.15 0.70 -12.03
N LEU A 74 -3.82 0.68 -12.04
CA LEU A 74 -3.01 0.11 -10.96
C LEU A 74 -3.22 0.84 -9.64
N ALA A 75 -3.32 2.17 -9.67
CA ALA A 75 -3.56 2.98 -8.48
C ALA A 75 -4.92 2.65 -7.84
N ARG A 76 -5.97 2.49 -8.65
CA ARG A 76 -7.30 2.08 -8.16
C ARG A 76 -7.25 0.69 -7.52
N ALA A 77 -6.60 -0.27 -8.17
CA ALA A 77 -6.47 -1.63 -7.66
C ALA A 77 -5.70 -1.68 -6.33
N ALA A 78 -4.68 -0.85 -6.17
CA ALA A 78 -3.86 -0.79 -4.97
C ALA A 78 -4.37 0.18 -3.89
N ALA A 79 -5.48 0.89 -4.15
CA ALA A 79 -6.04 1.92 -3.27
C ALA A 79 -5.01 3.00 -2.89
N VAL A 80 -4.19 3.41 -3.84
CA VAL A 80 -3.23 4.52 -3.71
C VAL A 80 -3.54 5.63 -4.70
N THR A 81 -2.93 6.80 -4.53
CA THR A 81 -3.09 7.90 -5.47
C THR A 81 -2.42 7.59 -6.82
N PRO A 82 -2.92 8.13 -7.94
CA PRO A 82 -2.26 7.99 -9.24
C PRO A 82 -0.81 8.48 -9.24
N GLN A 83 -0.53 9.54 -8.50
CA GLN A 83 0.83 10.09 -8.39
C GLN A 83 1.77 9.12 -7.66
N THR A 84 1.31 8.50 -6.57
CA THR A 84 2.08 7.48 -5.86
C THR A 84 2.38 6.29 -6.79
N MET A 85 1.38 5.82 -7.52
CA MET A 85 1.57 4.71 -8.45
C MET A 85 2.50 5.08 -9.61
N ALA A 86 2.41 6.29 -10.14
CA ALA A 86 3.33 6.77 -11.17
C ALA A 86 4.80 6.72 -10.71
N THR A 87 5.06 7.10 -9.46
CA THR A 87 6.39 6.99 -8.85
C THR A 87 6.85 5.54 -8.72
N VAL A 88 5.96 4.65 -8.29
CA VAL A 88 6.25 3.20 -8.19
C VAL A 88 6.62 2.62 -9.55
N ILE A 89 5.82 2.89 -10.57
CA ILE A 89 6.05 2.40 -11.93
C ILE A 89 7.34 2.97 -12.52
N ALA A 90 7.63 4.25 -12.32
CA ALA A 90 8.88 4.86 -12.78
C ALA A 90 10.11 4.17 -12.19
N LYS A 91 10.09 3.84 -10.91
CA LYS A 91 11.18 3.10 -10.26
C LYS A 91 11.31 1.67 -10.78
N LEU A 92 10.19 0.99 -11.03
CA LEU A 92 10.20 -0.34 -11.63
C LEU A 92 10.75 -0.32 -13.05
N GLU A 93 10.43 0.71 -13.82
CA GLU A 93 10.97 0.90 -15.17
C GLU A 93 12.50 1.14 -15.13
N GLN A 94 13.00 1.94 -14.19
CA GLN A 94 14.43 2.13 -13.98
C GLN A 94 15.16 0.83 -13.64
N LYS A 95 14.51 -0.07 -12.91
CA LYS A 95 15.04 -1.40 -12.59
C LYS A 95 14.87 -2.41 -13.72
N GLN A 96 14.29 -2.00 -14.85
CA GLN A 96 14.01 -2.87 -16.01
C GLN A 96 13.06 -4.05 -15.67
N LEU A 97 12.19 -3.85 -14.71
CA LEU A 97 11.18 -4.85 -14.30
C LEU A 97 9.83 -4.63 -14.98
N VAL A 98 9.62 -3.42 -15.47
CA VAL A 98 8.41 -2.96 -16.16
C VAL A 98 8.81 -2.15 -17.37
N THR A 99 8.04 -2.27 -18.45
CA THR A 99 8.08 -1.38 -19.62
C THR A 99 6.79 -0.62 -19.74
N ARG A 100 6.84 0.57 -20.31
CA ARG A 100 5.66 1.38 -20.63
C ARG A 100 5.60 1.65 -22.13
N ARG A 101 4.40 1.59 -22.68
CA ARG A 101 4.12 1.93 -24.07
C ARG A 101 2.79 2.67 -24.19
N PRO A 102 2.58 3.47 -25.26
CA PRO A 102 1.28 4.08 -25.50
C PRO A 102 0.19 3.01 -25.68
N SER A 103 -1.00 3.29 -25.15
CA SER A 103 -2.17 2.45 -25.40
C SER A 103 -2.56 2.47 -26.88
N CYS A 104 -3.03 1.35 -27.40
CA CYS A 104 -3.56 1.26 -28.77
C CYS A 104 -4.81 2.14 -28.95
N ASP A 105 -5.62 2.30 -27.89
CA ASP A 105 -6.87 3.04 -27.92
C ASP A 105 -6.70 4.53 -27.61
N HIS A 106 -5.69 4.89 -26.81
CA HIS A 106 -5.43 6.26 -26.36
C HIS A 106 -3.92 6.53 -26.34
N ALA A 107 -3.39 7.15 -27.39
CA ALA A 107 -1.96 7.42 -27.54
C ALA A 107 -1.32 8.23 -26.40
N LYS A 108 -2.12 9.02 -25.66
CA LYS A 108 -1.65 9.80 -24.49
C LYS A 108 -1.59 8.99 -23.21
N VAL A 109 -2.18 7.80 -23.17
CA VAL A 109 -2.19 6.91 -22.01
C VAL A 109 -1.07 5.90 -22.13
N LEU A 110 -0.17 5.86 -21.18
CA LEU A 110 0.87 4.85 -21.09
C LEU A 110 0.34 3.63 -20.34
N ILE A 111 0.58 2.46 -20.88
CA ILE A 111 0.30 1.19 -20.23
C ILE A 111 1.60 0.51 -19.83
N ALA A 112 1.59 -0.11 -18.67
CA ALA A 112 2.71 -0.83 -18.10
C ALA A 112 2.56 -2.34 -18.34
N SER A 113 3.66 -3.00 -18.55
CA SER A 113 3.75 -4.46 -18.66
C SER A 113 5.00 -4.94 -17.97
N LEU A 114 4.97 -6.15 -17.40
CA LEU A 114 6.16 -6.78 -16.84
C LEU A 114 7.15 -7.14 -17.95
N THR A 115 8.43 -6.98 -17.65
CA THR A 115 9.50 -7.61 -18.42
C THR A 115 9.62 -9.09 -18.04
N PRO A 116 10.31 -9.94 -18.83
CA PRO A 116 10.59 -11.32 -18.41
C PRO A 116 11.30 -11.40 -17.06
N GLU A 117 12.22 -10.48 -16.78
CA GLU A 117 12.91 -10.38 -15.49
C GLU A 117 11.95 -9.97 -14.36
N GLY A 118 11.03 -9.04 -14.65
CA GLY A 118 10.00 -8.61 -13.70
C GLY A 118 9.05 -9.74 -13.35
N GLU A 119 8.62 -10.51 -14.33
CA GLU A 119 7.75 -11.67 -14.12
C GLU A 119 8.46 -12.73 -13.26
N ALA A 120 9.68 -13.09 -13.58
CA ALA A 120 10.45 -14.06 -12.80
C ALA A 120 10.67 -13.59 -11.36
N LEU A 121 10.97 -12.31 -11.17
CA LEU A 121 11.19 -11.74 -9.84
C LEU A 121 9.93 -11.73 -8.99
N VAL A 122 8.79 -11.29 -9.55
CA VAL A 122 7.53 -11.21 -8.78
C VAL A 122 7.05 -12.60 -8.37
N LEU A 123 7.22 -13.61 -9.18
CA LEU A 123 6.84 -14.98 -8.84
C LEU A 123 7.66 -15.52 -7.68
N ARG A 124 8.97 -15.29 -7.67
CA ARG A 124 9.84 -15.67 -6.54
C ARG A 124 9.49 -14.91 -5.27
N ALA A 125 9.22 -13.61 -5.38
CA ALA A 125 8.82 -12.79 -4.26
C ALA A 125 7.45 -13.22 -3.71
N ASP A 126 6.52 -13.59 -4.59
CA ASP A 126 5.18 -14.05 -4.20
C ASP A 126 5.22 -15.37 -3.42
N GLU A 127 6.11 -16.29 -3.75
CA GLU A 127 6.28 -17.53 -2.98
C GLU A 127 6.59 -17.27 -1.51
N VAL A 128 7.35 -16.22 -1.23
CA VAL A 128 7.70 -15.82 0.15
C VAL A 128 6.57 -15.00 0.79
N ALA A 129 6.05 -14.01 0.06
CA ALA A 129 5.05 -13.09 0.56
C ALA A 129 3.71 -13.76 0.93
N ARG A 130 3.30 -14.78 0.19
CA ARG A 130 2.04 -15.50 0.47
C ARG A 130 2.08 -16.40 1.72
N ARG A 131 3.27 -16.62 2.28
CA ARG A 131 3.43 -17.37 3.53
C ARG A 131 3.27 -16.53 4.79
N ILE A 132 3.16 -15.23 4.61
CA ILE A 132 2.96 -14.24 5.66
C ILE A 132 1.46 -14.01 5.88
#